data_422af83953b12e048d8cefdec5907b94
#
_entry.id   422af83953b12e048d8cefdec5907b94
#
_cell.length_a   1.000
_cell.length_b   1.000
_cell.length_c   1.000
_cell.angle_alpha   90.00
_cell.angle_beta   90.00
_cell.angle_gamma   90.00
#
_symmetry.space_group_name_H-M   'P 1'
#
loop_
_entity.id
_entity.type
_entity.pdbx_description
1 polymer ?
#
loop_
_entity_poly.entity_id
_entity_poly.type
_entity_poly.pdbx_seq_one_letter_code
_entity_poly.pdbx_strand_id
1 'polypeptide(L)'
;MIVSGTKWEEDLKRAGKSKYKALARAIRDGISSGQMPAGQRLPAVRDLAHKTGMTPGTVARAYALLTDEGRLTAKVGRGTFVAKTNVMPRTEVEPLINHPNDENADFRSSRVPDVGQGVLIDQAFVRLGQSHRRRHINYPTQETDFEARAATAAWLDQDRLGGVTADDVVLGNGAQNCCLLALQSVLRGNHPVILTEELSYPGVRHAARLLRAQLVGLPIDDEGIIPEAFEQAYRAHGGQVLLTAAEVHSPTTIQTSLARKQALASIARKFNISIIEDDCHTTAPTDIPSYRAMLPEQAYFVSSLTKTVSGALRFGYVVAPTRQAKVLRQVAQSSFYGVAQPILDVCADLLTSGAAAETRNKVVAETRRRVRLAVNKLGAWDVRWREDAPFVFLQMPIGWRASSFAMACAKKNILIKPADEFALPNGAAPNAVRLGVNTCVNESLFLGAMDDMNALLGNPVVTMES
;
A
#
# COMPACT_ATOMS: atom_id res chain seq x y z
N MET A 1 41.40 -11.18 13.04
CA MET A 1 41.69 -12.49 13.60
C MET A 1 40.41 -13.04 14.20
N ILE A 2 39.55 -13.59 13.34
CA ILE A 2 38.30 -14.23 13.74
C ILE A 2 38.59 -15.69 13.61
N VAL A 3 39.04 -16.38 14.62
CA VAL A 3 39.02 -17.83 14.61
C VAL A 3 40.18 -18.39 15.48
N SER A 4 39.94 -18.56 16.67
CA SER A 4 40.28 -19.74 17.50
C SER A 4 39.82 -19.41 18.92
N GLY A 5 38.92 -20.24 19.45
CA GLY A 5 38.45 -20.14 20.84
C GLY A 5 37.17 -19.30 21.06
N THR A 6 36.32 -19.06 20.04
CA THR A 6 35.07 -18.38 20.24
C THR A 6 33.91 -19.38 20.40
N LYS A 7 33.03 -19.10 21.37
CA LYS A 7 31.82 -19.85 21.75
C LYS A 7 30.92 -20.32 20.59
N TRP A 8 31.04 -19.71 19.40
CA TRP A 8 30.27 -20.02 18.21
C TRP A 8 30.70 -21.30 17.47
N GLU A 9 31.95 -21.80 17.68
CA GLU A 9 32.35 -23.10 17.11
C GLU A 9 31.60 -24.27 17.78
N GLU A 10 31.25 -24.15 19.06
CA GLU A 10 30.45 -25.14 19.78
C GLU A 10 28.97 -25.09 19.32
N ASP A 11 28.43 -23.89 19.07
CA ASP A 11 27.05 -23.69 18.58
C ASP A 11 26.86 -24.21 17.16
N LEU A 12 27.88 -24.10 16.31
CA LEU A 12 27.85 -24.67 14.96
C LEU A 12 27.90 -26.21 14.95
N LYS A 13 28.58 -26.82 15.93
CA LYS A 13 28.59 -28.29 16.07
C LYS A 13 27.27 -28.85 16.60
N ARG A 14 26.49 -28.06 17.35
CA ARG A 14 25.16 -28.42 17.89
C ARG A 14 24.01 -28.09 16.92
N ALA A 15 24.25 -27.34 15.87
CA ALA A 15 23.21 -26.93 14.92
C ALA A 15 22.72 -28.11 14.05
N GLY A 16 21.52 -28.57 14.32
CA GLY A 16 20.79 -29.53 13.49
C GLY A 16 20.63 -29.08 12.02
N LYS A 17 19.63 -29.57 11.30
CA LYS A 17 19.40 -29.48 9.85
C LYS A 17 19.60 -28.12 9.12
N SER A 18 19.92 -26.98 9.78
CA SER A 18 20.03 -25.66 9.13
C SER A 18 21.32 -24.91 9.44
N LYS A 19 22.45 -25.43 8.96
CA LYS A 19 23.80 -24.88 9.20
C LYS A 19 23.96 -23.39 8.82
N TYR A 20 23.29 -22.90 7.76
CA TYR A 20 23.39 -21.50 7.37
C TYR A 20 22.71 -20.55 8.37
N LYS A 21 21.58 -20.96 8.98
CA LYS A 21 20.91 -20.17 10.03
C LYS A 21 21.75 -20.08 11.31
N ALA A 22 22.43 -21.15 11.68
CA ALA A 22 23.34 -21.15 12.82
C ALA A 22 24.55 -20.23 12.58
N LEU A 23 25.14 -20.26 11.38
CA LEU A 23 26.22 -19.34 11.02
C LEU A 23 25.74 -17.87 11.00
N ALA A 24 24.57 -17.59 10.42
CA ALA A 24 23.99 -16.24 10.43
C ALA A 24 23.72 -15.75 11.86
N ARG A 25 23.23 -16.61 12.74
CA ARG A 25 23.02 -16.29 14.16
C ARG A 25 24.33 -15.95 14.85
N ALA A 26 25.36 -16.78 14.71
CA ALA A 26 26.67 -16.56 15.32
C ALA A 26 27.32 -15.24 14.87
N ILE A 27 27.22 -14.90 13.58
CA ILE A 27 27.72 -13.61 13.06
C ILE A 27 26.90 -12.45 13.62
N ARG A 28 25.56 -12.58 13.69
CA ARG A 28 24.67 -11.55 14.26
C ARG A 28 24.98 -11.28 15.73
N ASP A 29 25.20 -12.33 16.51
CA ASP A 29 25.55 -12.22 17.93
C ASP A 29 26.94 -11.59 18.11
N GLY A 30 27.91 -11.93 17.25
CA GLY A 30 29.23 -11.31 17.23
C GLY A 30 29.19 -9.80 16.88
N ILE A 31 28.30 -9.39 15.97
CA ILE A 31 28.08 -7.97 15.64
C ILE A 31 27.40 -7.27 16.82
N SER A 32 26.37 -7.88 17.41
CA SER A 32 25.59 -7.28 18.51
C SER A 32 26.40 -7.15 19.82
N SER A 33 27.34 -8.07 20.06
CA SER A 33 28.24 -8.03 21.22
C SER A 33 29.45 -7.11 21.03
N GLY A 34 29.62 -6.50 19.84
CA GLY A 34 30.77 -5.66 19.51
C GLY A 34 32.05 -6.42 19.17
N GLN A 35 32.06 -7.76 19.19
CA GLN A 35 33.21 -8.58 18.79
C GLN A 35 33.56 -8.41 17.31
N MET A 36 32.57 -8.06 16.49
CA MET A 36 32.73 -7.70 15.08
C MET A 36 32.34 -6.23 14.89
N PRO A 37 33.32 -5.31 14.96
CA PRO A 37 33.03 -3.89 14.86
C PRO A 37 32.58 -3.47 13.46
N ALA A 38 31.78 -2.40 13.39
CA ALA A 38 31.32 -1.82 12.16
C ALA A 38 32.47 -1.51 11.18
N GLY A 39 32.29 -1.87 9.92
CA GLY A 39 33.31 -1.74 8.88
C GLY A 39 34.35 -2.85 8.83
N GLN A 40 34.30 -3.83 9.73
CA GLN A 40 35.20 -4.97 9.67
C GLN A 40 34.89 -5.83 8.44
N ARG A 41 35.95 -6.22 7.73
CA ARG A 41 35.85 -7.14 6.59
C ARG A 41 35.66 -8.56 7.08
N LEU A 42 34.65 -9.26 6.57
CA LEU A 42 34.45 -10.69 6.81
C LEU A 42 35.36 -11.52 5.88
N PRO A 43 35.70 -12.75 6.26
CA PRO A 43 36.44 -13.68 5.41
C PRO A 43 35.70 -13.91 4.08
N ALA A 44 36.44 -14.21 3.03
CA ALA A 44 35.81 -14.62 1.77
C ALA A 44 34.99 -15.89 1.97
N VAL A 45 33.90 -16.03 1.22
CA VAL A 45 32.96 -17.18 1.34
C VAL A 45 33.69 -18.52 1.32
N ARG A 46 34.68 -18.68 0.42
CA ARG A 46 35.46 -19.92 0.33
C ARG A 46 36.35 -20.16 1.55
N ASP A 47 36.96 -19.10 2.06
CA ASP A 47 37.87 -19.19 3.23
C ASP A 47 37.11 -19.54 4.50
N LEU A 48 35.92 -18.92 4.70
CA LEU A 48 35.07 -19.22 5.86
C LEU A 48 34.49 -20.64 5.75
N ALA A 49 34.09 -21.04 4.54
CA ALA A 49 33.61 -22.40 4.28
C ALA A 49 34.67 -23.47 4.66
N HIS A 50 35.91 -23.28 4.23
CA HIS A 50 37.02 -24.15 4.57
C HIS A 50 37.28 -24.18 6.07
N LYS A 51 37.33 -23.03 6.74
CA LYS A 51 37.57 -22.91 8.18
C LYS A 51 36.46 -23.52 9.05
N THR A 52 35.20 -23.50 8.59
CA THR A 52 34.05 -23.97 9.36
C THR A 52 33.59 -25.37 8.98
N GLY A 53 34.25 -26.02 8.00
CA GLY A 53 33.83 -27.31 7.48
C GLY A 53 32.44 -27.29 6.81
N MET A 54 32.05 -26.13 6.25
CA MET A 54 30.79 -25.92 5.56
C MET A 54 31.00 -25.85 4.04
N THR A 55 29.90 -25.99 3.28
CA THR A 55 29.96 -25.74 1.83
C THR A 55 29.97 -24.22 1.56
N PRO A 56 30.62 -23.75 0.47
CA PRO A 56 30.56 -22.36 0.06
C PRO A 56 29.12 -21.81 -0.11
N GLY A 57 28.20 -22.65 -0.60
CA GLY A 57 26.78 -22.29 -0.72
C GLY A 57 26.08 -22.02 0.61
N THR A 58 26.46 -22.77 1.67
CA THR A 58 25.95 -22.55 3.03
C THR A 58 26.41 -21.19 3.59
N VAL A 59 27.68 -20.86 3.39
CA VAL A 59 28.23 -19.57 3.84
C VAL A 59 27.66 -18.40 3.01
N ALA A 60 27.57 -18.55 1.68
CA ALA A 60 26.98 -17.53 0.82
C ALA A 60 25.53 -17.23 1.22
N ARG A 61 24.74 -18.26 1.56
CA ARG A 61 23.36 -18.10 2.02
C ARG A 61 23.25 -17.40 3.37
N ALA A 62 24.20 -17.66 4.28
CA ALA A 62 24.27 -16.94 5.57
C ALA A 62 24.63 -15.46 5.38
N TYR A 63 25.58 -15.17 4.48
CA TYR A 63 25.97 -13.80 4.16
C TYR A 63 24.84 -13.03 3.44
N ALA A 64 24.15 -13.66 2.50
CA ALA A 64 22.99 -13.07 1.84
C ALA A 64 21.91 -12.71 2.87
N LEU A 65 21.52 -13.64 3.75
CA LEU A 65 20.56 -13.40 4.83
C LEU A 65 20.94 -12.18 5.70
N LEU A 66 22.20 -12.08 6.10
CA LEU A 66 22.69 -10.97 6.94
C LEU A 66 22.84 -9.65 6.15
N THR A 67 23.02 -9.73 4.83
CA THR A 67 23.02 -8.56 3.96
C THR A 67 21.60 -8.04 3.78
N ASP A 68 20.63 -8.93 3.59
CA ASP A 68 19.20 -8.62 3.54
C ASP A 68 18.69 -8.02 4.87
N GLU A 69 19.26 -8.49 6.00
CA GLU A 69 19.02 -7.91 7.34
C GLU A 69 19.74 -6.56 7.54
N GLY A 70 20.52 -6.06 6.58
CA GLY A 70 21.31 -4.83 6.70
C GLY A 70 22.46 -4.90 7.70
N ARG A 71 22.82 -6.11 8.16
CA ARG A 71 23.95 -6.34 9.10
C ARG A 71 25.29 -6.40 8.38
N LEU A 72 25.26 -6.79 7.10
CA LEU A 72 26.44 -6.85 6.26
C LEU A 72 26.24 -5.99 4.99
N THR A 73 27.34 -5.55 4.40
CA THR A 73 27.33 -4.84 3.11
C THR A 73 28.32 -5.52 2.17
N ALA A 74 27.86 -6.02 1.04
CA ALA A 74 28.70 -6.58 -0.02
C ALA A 74 29.17 -5.47 -0.97
N LYS A 75 30.47 -5.38 -1.21
CA LYS A 75 31.06 -4.47 -2.22
C LYS A 75 31.70 -5.30 -3.32
N VAL A 76 31.21 -5.15 -4.55
CA VAL A 76 31.74 -5.86 -5.72
C VAL A 76 33.25 -5.68 -5.82
N GLY A 77 34.01 -6.77 -5.94
CA GLY A 77 35.47 -6.80 -6.00
C GLY A 77 36.20 -6.49 -4.69
N ARG A 78 35.53 -6.06 -3.61
CA ARG A 78 36.17 -5.67 -2.34
C ARG A 78 35.84 -6.59 -1.17
N GLY A 79 34.76 -7.40 -1.26
CA GLY A 79 34.33 -8.35 -0.24
C GLY A 79 33.12 -7.92 0.56
N THR A 80 32.81 -8.67 1.63
CA THR A 80 31.70 -8.45 2.55
C THR A 80 32.20 -7.81 3.84
N PHE A 81 31.50 -6.81 4.35
CA PHE A 81 31.87 -6.03 5.52
C PHE A 81 30.72 -5.96 6.52
N VAL A 82 31.02 -5.83 7.81
CA VAL A 82 30.02 -5.45 8.82
C VAL A 82 29.52 -4.04 8.48
N ALA A 83 28.24 -3.85 8.42
CA ALA A 83 27.64 -2.56 8.12
C ALA A 83 28.12 -1.49 9.11
N LYS A 84 28.48 -0.30 8.62
CA LYS A 84 29.12 0.76 9.42
C LYS A 84 28.21 1.46 10.43
N THR A 85 26.93 1.10 10.49
CA THR A 85 25.99 1.69 11.45
C THR A 85 24.92 0.66 11.78
N ASN A 86 24.54 0.57 13.06
CA ASN A 86 23.23 0.05 13.51
C ASN A 86 22.05 0.99 13.11
N VAL A 87 22.26 1.88 12.20
CA VAL A 87 21.21 2.49 11.43
C VAL A 87 20.87 1.41 10.40
N MET A 88 19.72 0.75 10.54
CA MET A 88 19.03 0.24 9.38
C MET A 88 19.36 1.19 8.22
N PRO A 89 19.80 0.72 7.02
CA PRO A 89 19.82 1.63 5.91
C PRO A 89 18.47 2.34 6.02
N ARG A 90 18.48 3.67 6.15
CA ARG A 90 17.35 4.43 5.70
C ARG A 90 17.25 3.99 4.24
N THR A 91 16.49 2.94 3.98
CA THR A 91 15.71 2.89 2.78
C THR A 91 15.11 4.26 2.82
N GLU A 92 15.55 5.15 1.95
CA GLU A 92 14.89 6.41 1.75
C GLU A 92 13.44 6.02 1.74
N VAL A 93 12.71 6.41 2.81
CA VAL A 93 11.32 6.01 2.96
C VAL A 93 10.67 6.80 1.87
N GLU A 94 10.45 6.13 0.75
CA GLU A 94 9.88 6.77 -0.42
C GLU A 94 8.61 7.48 0.05
N PRO A 95 8.49 8.78 -0.21
CA PRO A 95 7.37 9.53 0.32
C PRO A 95 6.09 8.94 -0.25
N LEU A 96 5.14 8.59 0.62
CA LEU A 96 3.80 8.14 0.20
C LEU A 96 3.06 9.22 -0.62
N ILE A 97 3.46 10.47 -0.45
CA ILE A 97 2.90 11.63 -1.13
C ILE A 97 4.03 12.34 -1.86
N ASN A 98 3.95 12.37 -3.18
CA ASN A 98 4.83 13.18 -4.01
C ASN A 98 4.25 14.59 -4.16
N HIS A 99 5.09 15.62 -4.03
CA HIS A 99 4.67 16.98 -4.31
C HIS A 99 4.41 17.12 -5.84
N PRO A 100 3.32 17.80 -6.24
CA PRO A 100 3.12 18.14 -7.64
C PRO A 100 4.26 19.06 -8.06
N ASN A 101 4.81 18.80 -9.23
CA ASN A 101 5.65 19.73 -9.94
C ASN A 101 5.03 19.91 -11.34
N ASP A 102 4.57 21.11 -11.64
CA ASP A 102 3.89 21.42 -12.88
C ASP A 102 4.84 21.39 -14.10
N GLU A 103 6.15 21.33 -13.86
CA GLU A 103 7.18 21.20 -14.90
C GLU A 103 7.34 19.74 -15.40
N ASN A 104 6.90 18.76 -14.60
CA ASN A 104 7.06 17.35 -14.91
C ASN A 104 5.68 16.70 -15.19
N ALA A 105 5.66 15.78 -16.15
CA ALA A 105 4.53 14.88 -16.33
C ALA A 105 4.61 13.77 -15.24
N ASP A 106 3.98 14.00 -14.07
CA ASP A 106 4.04 13.09 -12.93
C ASP A 106 2.86 12.08 -12.95
N PHE A 107 3.16 10.81 -13.20
CA PHE A 107 2.20 9.69 -13.21
C PHE A 107 2.37 8.74 -11.99
N ARG A 108 3.19 9.11 -11.00
CA ARG A 108 3.50 8.24 -9.85
C ARG A 108 2.34 8.04 -8.89
N SER A 109 1.41 8.99 -8.81
CA SER A 109 0.28 8.98 -7.89
C SER A 109 -1.05 8.89 -8.62
N SER A 110 -2.09 8.35 -7.95
CA SER A 110 -3.47 8.49 -8.39
C SER A 110 -4.10 9.64 -7.61
N ARG A 111 -4.27 10.81 -8.21
CA ARG A 111 -4.90 11.98 -7.59
C ARG A 111 -6.34 12.13 -8.04
N VAL A 112 -7.14 12.89 -7.30
CA VAL A 112 -8.42 13.39 -7.80
C VAL A 112 -8.12 14.49 -8.83
N PRO A 113 -8.79 14.50 -10.02
CA PRO A 113 -8.64 15.59 -10.95
C PRO A 113 -9.29 16.87 -10.40
N ASP A 114 -8.79 18.02 -10.83
CA ASP A 114 -9.47 19.28 -10.59
C ASP A 114 -10.65 19.40 -11.57
N VAL A 115 -11.86 19.43 -11.01
CA VAL A 115 -13.14 19.58 -11.74
C VAL A 115 -13.93 20.78 -11.19
N GLY A 116 -13.25 21.71 -10.52
CA GLY A 116 -13.84 22.93 -9.93
C GLY A 116 -14.38 22.73 -8.50
N GLN A 117 -14.07 21.61 -7.85
CA GLN A 117 -14.54 21.30 -6.49
C GLN A 117 -14.00 22.26 -5.41
N GLY A 118 -12.92 22.97 -5.68
CA GLY A 118 -12.38 23.96 -4.75
C GLY A 118 -13.43 25.01 -4.38
N VAL A 119 -14.19 25.51 -5.36
CA VAL A 119 -15.26 26.49 -5.13
C VAL A 119 -16.34 25.94 -4.19
N LEU A 120 -16.74 24.67 -4.36
CA LEU A 120 -17.75 24.04 -3.50
C LEU A 120 -17.25 23.86 -2.07
N ILE A 121 -15.97 23.54 -1.91
CA ILE A 121 -15.31 23.43 -0.61
C ILE A 121 -15.25 24.79 0.08
N ASP A 122 -14.84 25.86 -0.63
CA ASP A 122 -14.78 27.22 -0.09
C ASP A 122 -16.16 27.72 0.35
N GLN A 123 -17.18 27.45 -0.45
CA GLN A 123 -18.58 27.76 -0.11
C GLN A 123 -19.04 27.02 1.16
N ALA A 124 -18.66 25.77 1.35
CA ALA A 124 -18.98 25.02 2.56
C ALA A 124 -18.29 25.65 3.80
N PHE A 125 -17.02 26.07 3.69
CA PHE A 125 -16.35 26.81 4.76
C PHE A 125 -17.02 28.16 5.07
N VAL A 126 -17.48 28.90 4.06
CA VAL A 126 -18.23 30.15 4.26
C VAL A 126 -19.53 29.90 5.03
N ARG A 127 -20.32 28.89 4.64
CA ARG A 127 -21.54 28.51 5.37
C ARG A 127 -21.23 28.10 6.82
N LEU A 128 -20.15 27.37 7.03
CA LEU A 128 -19.70 26.98 8.37
C LEU A 128 -19.37 28.22 9.23
N GLY A 129 -18.60 29.18 8.69
CA GLY A 129 -18.22 30.41 9.39
C GLY A 129 -19.44 31.25 9.82
N GLN A 130 -20.52 31.26 9.05
CA GLN A 130 -21.77 31.95 9.38
C GLN A 130 -22.59 31.24 10.46
N SER A 131 -22.33 29.97 10.74
CA SER A 131 -23.15 29.17 11.68
C SER A 131 -22.81 29.40 13.18
N HIS A 132 -21.69 30.04 13.49
CA HIS A 132 -21.20 30.35 14.83
C HIS A 132 -21.28 29.20 15.85
N ARG A 133 -20.88 28.01 15.44
CA ARG A 133 -21.03 26.78 16.23
C ARG A 133 -20.05 26.71 17.39
N ARG A 134 -20.54 26.72 18.65
CA ARG A 134 -19.72 26.60 19.88
C ARG A 134 -18.94 25.28 19.96
N ARG A 135 -19.36 24.23 19.23
CA ARG A 135 -18.68 22.93 19.20
C ARG A 135 -17.29 22.96 18.59
N HIS A 136 -16.90 24.05 17.91
CA HIS A 136 -15.54 24.23 17.38
C HIS A 136 -14.50 24.58 18.46
N ILE A 137 -14.91 24.78 19.71
CA ILE A 137 -14.01 25.12 20.82
C ILE A 137 -13.51 23.86 21.53
N ASN A 138 -14.27 22.77 21.47
CA ASN A 138 -13.98 21.54 22.19
C ASN A 138 -13.47 20.42 21.27
N TYR A 139 -12.92 19.36 21.89
CA TYR A 139 -12.59 18.14 21.18
C TYR A 139 -13.84 17.51 20.55
N PRO A 140 -13.71 16.86 19.38
CA PRO A 140 -14.81 16.11 18.80
C PRO A 140 -15.21 14.94 19.72
N THR A 141 -16.52 14.73 19.83
CA THR A 141 -17.11 13.66 20.63
C THR A 141 -18.02 12.81 19.75
N GLN A 142 -18.51 11.67 20.26
CA GLN A 142 -19.48 10.84 19.56
C GLN A 142 -20.82 11.55 19.27
N GLU A 143 -21.13 12.60 20.01
CA GLU A 143 -22.32 13.43 19.77
C GLU A 143 -22.05 14.46 18.65
N THR A 144 -20.87 15.09 18.68
CA THR A 144 -20.53 16.16 17.72
C THR A 144 -20.12 15.64 16.35
N ASP A 145 -19.64 14.38 16.25
CA ASP A 145 -19.31 13.73 14.98
C ASP A 145 -20.51 12.98 14.35
N PHE A 146 -21.65 12.91 15.07
CA PHE A 146 -22.83 12.14 14.62
C PHE A 146 -23.34 12.63 13.26
N GLU A 147 -23.44 13.93 13.03
CA GLU A 147 -23.90 14.49 11.75
C GLU A 147 -23.02 14.03 10.59
N ALA A 148 -21.69 14.04 10.77
CA ALA A 148 -20.75 13.58 9.75
C ALA A 148 -20.83 12.06 9.52
N ARG A 149 -21.04 11.26 10.59
CA ARG A 149 -21.23 9.81 10.46
C ARG A 149 -22.55 9.47 9.76
N ALA A 150 -23.63 10.17 10.10
CA ALA A 150 -24.94 9.99 9.48
C ALA A 150 -24.91 10.39 7.99
N ALA A 151 -24.29 11.52 7.66
CA ALA A 151 -24.08 11.95 6.29
C ALA A 151 -23.22 10.93 5.49
N THR A 152 -22.19 10.37 6.13
CA THR A 152 -21.37 9.31 5.52
C THR A 152 -22.18 8.04 5.30
N ALA A 153 -22.96 7.58 6.26
CA ALA A 153 -23.82 6.41 6.11
C ALA A 153 -24.84 6.59 4.96
N ALA A 154 -25.44 7.77 4.84
CA ALA A 154 -26.38 8.10 3.76
C ALA A 154 -25.69 8.21 2.38
N TRP A 155 -24.40 8.56 2.34
CA TRP A 155 -23.58 8.63 1.13
C TRP A 155 -23.25 7.26 0.54
N LEU A 156 -23.17 6.23 1.39
CA LEU A 156 -22.73 4.90 1.04
C LEU A 156 -23.82 4.10 0.33
N ASP A 157 -23.38 3.21 -0.55
CA ASP A 157 -24.24 2.25 -1.23
C ASP A 157 -24.68 1.17 -0.23
N GLN A 158 -25.94 1.25 0.20
CA GLN A 158 -26.53 0.38 1.23
C GLN A 158 -26.65 -1.08 0.76
N ASP A 159 -26.94 -1.30 -0.52
CA ASP A 159 -27.10 -2.66 -1.08
C ASP A 159 -25.74 -3.34 -1.16
N ARG A 160 -24.72 -2.59 -1.61
CA ARG A 160 -23.35 -3.08 -1.72
C ARG A 160 -22.73 -3.41 -0.34
N LEU A 161 -23.06 -2.66 0.70
CA LEU A 161 -22.46 -2.77 2.03
C LEU A 161 -23.27 -3.60 3.04
N GLY A 162 -24.49 -4.00 2.69
CA GLY A 162 -25.36 -4.80 3.55
C GLY A 162 -26.02 -4.01 4.68
N GLY A 163 -26.42 -2.77 4.42
CA GLY A 163 -27.00 -1.85 5.39
C GLY A 163 -25.95 -1.22 6.32
N VAL A 164 -25.93 0.10 6.40
CA VAL A 164 -24.99 0.88 7.21
C VAL A 164 -25.73 1.97 7.96
N THR A 165 -25.50 2.05 9.26
CA THR A 165 -25.99 3.14 10.11
C THR A 165 -24.83 4.05 10.55
N ALA A 166 -25.15 5.21 11.10
CA ALA A 166 -24.16 6.11 11.69
C ALA A 166 -23.32 5.43 12.79
N ASP A 167 -23.88 4.42 13.46
CA ASP A 167 -23.18 3.71 14.53
C ASP A 167 -22.15 2.69 14.02
N ASP A 168 -22.25 2.26 12.78
CA ASP A 168 -21.25 1.42 12.13
C ASP A 168 -20.05 2.22 11.58
N VAL A 169 -20.23 3.54 11.41
CA VAL A 169 -19.21 4.42 10.83
C VAL A 169 -18.23 4.94 11.90
N VAL A 170 -16.94 4.84 11.61
CA VAL A 170 -15.86 5.47 12.38
C VAL A 170 -15.05 6.34 11.45
N LEU A 171 -14.87 7.61 11.80
CA LEU A 171 -14.19 8.61 10.98
C LEU A 171 -12.69 8.67 11.27
N GLY A 172 -11.89 8.96 10.25
CA GLY A 172 -10.44 9.06 10.35
C GLY A 172 -9.85 10.03 9.33
N ASN A 173 -8.55 10.28 9.46
CA ASN A 173 -7.79 11.22 8.62
C ASN A 173 -7.39 10.60 7.26
N GLY A 174 -8.40 10.24 6.44
CA GLY A 174 -8.23 9.57 5.14
C GLY A 174 -8.05 8.06 5.24
N ALA A 175 -8.14 7.34 4.11
CA ALA A 175 -8.16 5.88 4.05
C ALA A 175 -6.93 5.23 4.69
N GLN A 176 -5.71 5.79 4.51
CA GLN A 176 -4.49 5.26 5.13
C GLN A 176 -4.58 5.22 6.66
N ASN A 177 -5.09 6.29 7.28
CA ASN A 177 -5.31 6.33 8.72
C ASN A 177 -6.42 5.35 9.13
N CYS A 178 -7.50 5.26 8.36
CA CYS A 178 -8.59 4.31 8.59
C CYS A 178 -8.12 2.85 8.53
N CYS A 179 -7.28 2.48 7.56
CA CYS A 179 -6.66 1.15 7.51
C CYS A 179 -5.82 0.89 8.77
N LEU A 180 -5.00 1.87 9.19
CA LEU A 180 -4.18 1.73 10.40
C LEU A 180 -5.05 1.53 11.65
N LEU A 181 -6.13 2.30 11.82
CA LEU A 181 -7.07 2.16 12.93
C LEU A 181 -7.75 0.78 12.94
N ALA A 182 -8.22 0.31 11.77
CA ALA A 182 -8.82 -1.00 11.63
C ALA A 182 -7.81 -2.11 11.99
N LEU A 183 -6.58 -2.03 11.50
CA LEU A 183 -5.50 -2.95 11.87
C LEU A 183 -5.22 -2.92 13.38
N GLN A 184 -5.13 -1.76 14.01
CA GLN A 184 -4.95 -1.61 15.47
C GLN A 184 -6.10 -2.24 16.26
N SER A 185 -7.32 -2.20 15.73
CA SER A 185 -8.48 -2.79 16.40
C SER A 185 -8.54 -4.31 16.33
N VAL A 186 -7.89 -4.92 15.32
CA VAL A 186 -7.95 -6.36 15.03
C VAL A 186 -6.70 -7.10 15.54
N LEU A 187 -5.51 -6.54 15.34
CA LEU A 187 -4.26 -7.23 15.63
C LEU A 187 -4.04 -7.43 17.13
N ARG A 188 -3.55 -8.60 17.51
CA ARG A 188 -3.32 -9.03 18.90
C ARG A 188 -1.95 -9.73 19.05
N GLY A 189 -1.43 -9.71 20.27
CA GLY A 189 -0.20 -10.40 20.63
C GLY A 189 1.08 -9.70 20.20
N ASN A 190 2.21 -10.37 20.39
CA ASN A 190 3.56 -9.80 20.19
C ASN A 190 4.08 -9.99 18.75
N HIS A 191 3.47 -10.87 17.96
CA HIS A 191 3.86 -11.21 16.59
C HIS A 191 2.63 -11.23 15.68
N PRO A 192 1.95 -10.09 15.49
CA PRO A 192 0.76 -10.04 14.64
C PRO A 192 1.13 -10.27 13.18
N VAL A 193 0.22 -10.93 12.43
CA VAL A 193 0.43 -11.25 11.02
C VAL A 193 -0.71 -10.67 10.18
N ILE A 194 -0.33 -9.89 9.15
CA ILE A 194 -1.22 -9.33 8.15
C ILE A 194 -0.99 -10.11 6.84
N LEU A 195 -2.06 -10.61 6.26
CA LEU A 195 -2.10 -11.18 4.91
C LEU A 195 -2.59 -10.10 3.94
N THR A 196 -1.97 -10.01 2.76
CA THR A 196 -2.36 -9.04 1.73
C THR A 196 -1.88 -9.54 0.36
N GLU A 197 -2.31 -8.89 -0.73
CA GLU A 197 -1.79 -9.18 -2.06
C GLU A 197 -0.26 -9.03 -2.12
N GLU A 198 0.43 -9.88 -2.88
CA GLU A 198 1.90 -9.81 -3.09
C GLU A 198 2.34 -8.50 -3.75
N LEU A 199 1.45 -7.91 -4.56
CA LEU A 199 1.54 -6.53 -5.04
C LEU A 199 0.49 -5.71 -4.29
N SER A 200 0.89 -4.68 -3.59
CA SER A 200 -0.01 -3.93 -2.71
C SER A 200 0.38 -2.46 -2.66
N TYR A 201 -0.58 -1.61 -2.33
CA TYR A 201 -0.29 -0.20 -2.10
C TYR A 201 0.83 -0.05 -1.04
N PRO A 202 1.87 0.78 -1.28
CA PRO A 202 3.00 0.90 -0.35
C PRO A 202 2.63 1.25 1.09
N GLY A 203 1.48 1.91 1.31
CA GLY A 203 0.96 2.23 2.64
C GLY A 203 0.71 1.02 3.53
N VAL A 204 0.43 -0.16 2.94
CA VAL A 204 0.28 -1.42 3.69
C VAL A 204 1.59 -1.80 4.37
N ARG A 205 2.72 -1.70 3.67
CA ARG A 205 4.07 -1.95 4.23
C ARG A 205 4.40 -0.99 5.37
N HIS A 206 4.02 0.29 5.20
CA HIS A 206 4.22 1.30 6.24
C HIS A 206 3.36 1.02 7.47
N ALA A 207 2.10 0.64 7.30
CA ALA A 207 1.21 0.27 8.40
C ALA A 207 1.72 -0.96 9.15
N ALA A 208 2.11 -2.02 8.43
CA ALA A 208 2.67 -3.24 9.03
C ALA A 208 3.94 -2.93 9.84
N ARG A 209 4.85 -2.09 9.31
CA ARG A 209 6.07 -1.68 10.01
C ARG A 209 5.78 -0.86 11.29
N LEU A 210 4.83 0.09 11.23
CA LEU A 210 4.41 0.87 12.40
C LEU A 210 3.84 -0.03 13.50
N LEU A 211 3.08 -1.05 13.11
CA LEU A 211 2.45 -2.01 14.02
C LEU A 211 3.36 -3.19 14.40
N ARG A 212 4.59 -3.24 13.88
CA ARG A 212 5.53 -4.36 14.06
C ARG A 212 4.92 -5.71 13.66
N ALA A 213 4.00 -5.68 12.69
CA ALA A 213 3.35 -6.86 12.16
C ALA A 213 4.19 -7.51 11.07
N GLN A 214 4.18 -8.83 11.03
CA GLN A 214 4.67 -9.59 9.89
C GLN A 214 3.70 -9.40 8.73
N LEU A 215 4.22 -9.13 7.55
CA LEU A 215 3.45 -9.00 6.32
C LEU A 215 3.70 -10.22 5.44
N VAL A 216 2.62 -10.89 5.03
CA VAL A 216 2.66 -12.09 4.18
C VAL A 216 1.92 -11.81 2.89
N GLY A 217 2.62 -11.90 1.76
CA GLY A 217 2.07 -11.71 0.42
C GLY A 217 1.35 -12.94 -0.08
N LEU A 218 0.19 -12.72 -0.64
CA LEU A 218 -0.64 -13.73 -1.29
C LEU A 218 -0.54 -13.57 -2.81
N PRO A 219 -0.26 -14.65 -3.55
CA PRO A 219 -0.29 -14.64 -5.00
C PRO A 219 -1.65 -14.19 -5.53
N ILE A 220 -1.61 -13.43 -6.62
CA ILE A 220 -2.79 -12.96 -7.34
C ILE A 220 -2.77 -13.44 -8.79
N ASP A 221 -3.96 -13.66 -9.33
CA ASP A 221 -4.20 -13.88 -10.76
C ASP A 221 -5.14 -12.80 -11.33
N ASP A 222 -5.71 -13.00 -12.50
CA ASP A 222 -6.59 -12.01 -13.14
C ASP A 222 -7.93 -11.78 -12.40
N GLU A 223 -8.24 -12.59 -11.39
CA GLU A 223 -9.42 -12.44 -10.51
C GLU A 223 -9.08 -12.01 -9.08
N GLY A 224 -7.82 -11.69 -8.79
CA GLY A 224 -7.35 -11.28 -7.47
C GLY A 224 -6.67 -12.40 -6.69
N ILE A 225 -6.75 -12.38 -5.36
CA ILE A 225 -6.08 -13.34 -4.48
C ILE A 225 -6.54 -14.79 -4.79
N ILE A 226 -5.57 -15.71 -4.91
CA ILE A 226 -5.82 -17.14 -5.10
C ILE A 226 -6.27 -17.77 -3.77
N PRO A 227 -7.49 -18.37 -3.68
CA PRO A 227 -8.05 -18.88 -2.42
C PRO A 227 -7.18 -19.95 -1.75
N GLU A 228 -6.63 -20.89 -2.52
CA GLU A 228 -5.77 -21.94 -2.02
C GLU A 228 -4.50 -21.37 -1.38
N ALA A 229 -3.93 -20.32 -1.99
CA ALA A 229 -2.77 -19.63 -1.44
C ALA A 229 -3.12 -18.89 -0.13
N PHE A 230 -4.32 -18.32 -0.01
CA PHE A 230 -4.79 -17.70 1.22
C PHE A 230 -4.90 -18.72 2.37
N GLU A 231 -5.53 -19.88 2.12
CA GLU A 231 -5.63 -20.95 3.13
C GLU A 231 -4.24 -21.51 3.51
N GLN A 232 -3.35 -21.71 2.54
CA GLN A 232 -1.97 -22.17 2.78
C GLN A 232 -1.17 -21.15 3.63
N ALA A 233 -1.24 -19.86 3.28
CA ALA A 233 -0.56 -18.80 4.02
C ALA A 233 -1.05 -18.71 5.47
N TYR A 234 -2.37 -18.81 5.69
CA TYR A 234 -2.92 -18.88 7.04
C TYR A 234 -2.37 -20.07 7.83
N ARG A 235 -2.37 -21.28 7.24
CA ARG A 235 -1.84 -22.48 7.92
C ARG A 235 -0.35 -22.39 8.24
N ALA A 236 0.42 -21.69 7.41
CA ALA A 236 1.86 -21.53 7.58
C ALA A 236 2.23 -20.42 8.56
N HIS A 237 1.46 -19.34 8.63
CA HIS A 237 1.84 -18.11 9.34
C HIS A 237 0.83 -17.65 10.40
N GLY A 238 -0.40 -18.16 10.40
CA GLY A 238 -1.42 -17.81 11.40
C GLY A 238 -1.93 -16.36 11.25
N GLY A 239 -2.28 -15.89 10.05
CA GLY A 239 -2.74 -14.53 9.80
C GLY A 239 -4.02 -14.16 10.57
N GLN A 240 -4.06 -12.96 11.16
CA GLN A 240 -5.21 -12.45 11.92
C GLN A 240 -6.16 -11.63 11.04
N VAL A 241 -5.65 -11.06 9.96
CA VAL A 241 -6.37 -10.16 9.08
C VAL A 241 -5.90 -10.32 7.64
N LEU A 242 -6.87 -10.26 6.72
CA LEU A 242 -6.65 -10.04 5.30
C LEU A 242 -6.93 -8.56 5.01
N LEU A 243 -5.91 -7.81 4.58
CA LEU A 243 -6.06 -6.45 4.06
C LEU A 243 -6.00 -6.52 2.53
N THR A 244 -7.06 -6.13 1.84
CA THR A 244 -7.22 -6.33 0.39
C THR A 244 -7.86 -5.13 -0.29
N ALA A 245 -7.50 -4.88 -1.57
CA ALA A 245 -8.11 -3.89 -2.43
C ALA A 245 -8.87 -4.59 -3.57
N ALA A 246 -10.03 -5.18 -3.23
CA ALA A 246 -10.73 -6.14 -4.08
C ALA A 246 -11.47 -5.51 -5.28
N GLU A 247 -11.89 -4.24 -5.22
CA GLU A 247 -12.71 -3.63 -6.27
C GLU A 247 -11.87 -2.97 -7.36
N VAL A 248 -10.89 -2.15 -6.99
CA VAL A 248 -9.92 -1.54 -7.90
C VAL A 248 -8.53 -1.77 -7.33
N HIS A 249 -7.94 -2.90 -7.68
CA HIS A 249 -6.64 -3.28 -7.15
C HIS A 249 -5.52 -2.38 -7.69
N SER A 250 -4.75 -1.79 -6.78
CA SER A 250 -3.56 -1.01 -7.12
C SER A 250 -2.29 -1.84 -6.85
N PRO A 251 -1.47 -2.12 -7.91
CA PRO A 251 -1.34 -1.34 -9.14
C PRO A 251 -2.07 -1.89 -10.37
N THR A 252 -2.68 -3.09 -10.33
CA THR A 252 -2.99 -3.89 -11.52
C THR A 252 -4.34 -3.60 -12.17
N THR A 253 -5.22 -2.80 -11.55
CA THR A 253 -6.62 -2.54 -11.95
C THR A 253 -7.56 -3.76 -11.87
N ILE A 254 -7.10 -4.91 -11.39
CA ILE A 254 -7.91 -6.13 -11.23
C ILE A 254 -9.12 -5.83 -10.34
N GLN A 255 -10.25 -6.41 -10.70
CA GLN A 255 -11.46 -6.52 -9.89
C GLN A 255 -11.65 -7.96 -9.46
N THR A 256 -11.76 -8.20 -8.17
CA THR A 256 -12.04 -9.53 -7.64
C THR A 256 -13.47 -9.93 -7.98
N SER A 257 -13.66 -11.04 -8.70
CA SER A 257 -14.97 -11.53 -9.09
C SER A 257 -15.84 -11.90 -7.87
N LEU A 258 -17.16 -11.89 -8.04
CA LEU A 258 -18.08 -12.29 -6.96
C LEU A 258 -17.79 -13.70 -6.43
N ALA A 259 -17.52 -14.65 -7.34
CA ALA A 259 -17.21 -16.03 -6.97
C ALA A 259 -15.92 -16.10 -6.14
N ARG A 260 -14.90 -15.32 -6.54
CA ARG A 260 -13.63 -15.23 -5.83
C ARG A 260 -13.79 -14.57 -4.46
N LYS A 261 -14.55 -13.48 -4.34
CA LYS A 261 -14.89 -12.86 -3.05
C LYS A 261 -15.60 -13.86 -2.12
N GLN A 262 -16.55 -14.64 -2.63
CA GLN A 262 -17.26 -15.66 -1.86
C GLN A 262 -16.33 -16.77 -1.35
N ALA A 263 -15.40 -17.25 -2.17
CA ALA A 263 -14.40 -18.23 -1.78
C ALA A 263 -13.48 -17.71 -0.67
N LEU A 264 -12.96 -16.49 -0.82
CA LEU A 264 -12.12 -15.85 0.21
C LEU A 264 -12.89 -15.58 1.49
N ALA A 265 -14.15 -15.13 1.40
CA ALA A 265 -15.03 -14.94 2.56
C ALA A 265 -15.31 -16.25 3.31
N SER A 266 -15.46 -17.36 2.59
CA SER A 266 -15.64 -18.68 3.20
C SER A 266 -14.41 -19.13 3.99
N ILE A 267 -13.22 -18.90 3.46
CA ILE A 267 -11.95 -19.17 4.15
C ILE A 267 -11.81 -18.27 5.39
N ALA A 268 -12.09 -16.97 5.25
CA ALA A 268 -12.02 -16.03 6.35
C ALA A 268 -12.97 -16.40 7.49
N ARG A 269 -14.22 -16.83 7.16
CA ARG A 269 -15.19 -17.32 8.14
C ARG A 269 -14.72 -18.61 8.83
N LYS A 270 -14.21 -19.58 8.05
CA LYS A 270 -13.69 -20.87 8.54
C LYS A 270 -12.61 -20.69 9.60
N PHE A 271 -11.72 -19.74 9.40
CA PHE A 271 -10.55 -19.52 10.26
C PHE A 271 -10.69 -18.29 11.19
N ASN A 272 -11.84 -17.66 11.21
CA ASN A 272 -12.11 -16.45 12.00
C ASN A 272 -11.10 -15.32 11.73
N ILE A 273 -10.77 -15.10 10.44
CA ILE A 273 -9.86 -14.05 9.98
C ILE A 273 -10.69 -12.80 9.66
N SER A 274 -10.33 -11.65 10.20
CA SER A 274 -10.96 -10.39 9.82
C SER A 274 -10.56 -9.99 8.40
N ILE A 275 -11.48 -9.35 7.65
CA ILE A 275 -11.14 -8.75 6.35
C ILE A 275 -11.22 -7.22 6.48
N ILE A 276 -10.19 -6.52 6.04
CA ILE A 276 -10.21 -5.07 5.84
C ILE A 276 -10.17 -4.83 4.32
N GLU A 277 -11.28 -4.36 3.76
CA GLU A 277 -11.40 -4.02 2.35
C GLU A 277 -11.06 -2.53 2.16
N ASP A 278 -9.89 -2.23 1.56
CA ASP A 278 -9.50 -0.87 1.17
C ASP A 278 -10.12 -0.53 -0.20
N ASP A 279 -11.21 0.22 -0.16
CA ASP A 279 -12.00 0.60 -1.33
C ASP A 279 -11.81 2.08 -1.73
N CYS A 280 -10.62 2.62 -1.47
CA CYS A 280 -10.37 4.04 -1.69
C CYS A 280 -10.28 4.46 -3.18
N HIS A 281 -10.11 3.52 -4.11
CA HIS A 281 -10.03 3.80 -5.54
C HIS A 281 -11.36 3.62 -6.29
N THR A 282 -12.39 3.06 -5.67
CA THR A 282 -13.70 2.91 -6.28
C THR A 282 -14.43 4.25 -6.30
N THR A 283 -14.56 4.83 -7.48
CA THR A 283 -15.22 6.13 -7.69
C THR A 283 -16.59 5.98 -8.37
N ALA A 284 -16.75 4.95 -9.19
CA ALA A 284 -18.00 4.62 -9.89
C ALA A 284 -18.81 3.56 -9.14
N PRO A 285 -20.13 3.47 -9.36
CA PRO A 285 -20.96 2.37 -8.85
C PRO A 285 -20.48 1.00 -9.34
N THR A 286 -20.66 -0.04 -8.51
CA THR A 286 -20.37 -1.43 -8.81
C THR A 286 -21.43 -2.34 -8.19
N ASP A 287 -21.81 -3.40 -8.91
CA ASP A 287 -22.83 -4.37 -8.46
C ASP A 287 -22.26 -5.49 -7.60
N ILE A 288 -20.92 -5.54 -7.43
CA ILE A 288 -20.29 -6.60 -6.62
C ILE A 288 -20.36 -6.20 -5.14
N PRO A 289 -21.02 -7.02 -4.29
CA PRO A 289 -21.08 -6.77 -2.85
C PRO A 289 -19.69 -6.68 -2.21
N SER A 290 -19.55 -5.84 -1.21
CA SER A 290 -18.33 -5.75 -0.40
C SER A 290 -18.20 -6.96 0.54
N TYR A 291 -17.01 -7.19 1.07
CA TYR A 291 -16.84 -8.18 2.13
C TYR A 291 -17.65 -7.82 3.38
N ARG A 292 -17.94 -6.52 3.62
CA ARG A 292 -18.79 -6.08 4.74
C ARG A 292 -20.22 -6.65 4.64
N ALA A 293 -20.77 -6.73 3.42
CA ALA A 293 -22.08 -7.36 3.20
C ALA A 293 -22.03 -8.89 3.40
N MET A 294 -20.95 -9.54 2.96
CA MET A 294 -20.78 -10.99 3.05
C MET A 294 -20.44 -11.49 4.46
N LEU A 295 -19.72 -10.68 5.23
CA LEU A 295 -19.19 -10.98 6.56
C LEU A 295 -19.45 -9.83 7.54
N PRO A 296 -20.71 -9.53 7.86
CA PRO A 296 -21.08 -8.34 8.64
C PRO A 296 -20.48 -8.30 10.05
N GLU A 297 -20.06 -9.44 10.60
CA GLU A 297 -19.45 -9.55 11.93
C GLU A 297 -17.90 -9.53 11.90
N GLN A 298 -17.27 -9.62 10.70
CA GLN A 298 -15.82 -9.81 10.59
C GLN A 298 -15.13 -8.84 9.61
N ALA A 299 -15.90 -8.24 8.67
CA ALA A 299 -15.28 -7.41 7.64
C ALA A 299 -15.48 -5.91 7.91
N TYR A 300 -14.41 -5.18 7.66
CA TYR A 300 -14.32 -3.73 7.73
C TYR A 300 -14.22 -3.20 6.30
N PHE A 301 -14.99 -2.19 5.98
CA PHE A 301 -14.90 -1.48 4.72
C PHE A 301 -14.26 -0.12 4.96
N VAL A 302 -13.20 0.19 4.23
CA VAL A 302 -12.44 1.44 4.37
C VAL A 302 -12.51 2.23 3.08
N SER A 303 -12.86 3.52 3.17
CA SER A 303 -12.78 4.44 2.04
C SER A 303 -12.58 5.89 2.49
N SER A 304 -12.62 6.83 1.54
CA SER A 304 -12.43 8.25 1.82
C SER A 304 -12.97 9.15 0.71
N LEU A 305 -13.12 10.44 1.00
CA LEU A 305 -13.42 11.45 -0.02
C LEU A 305 -12.18 11.87 -0.84
N THR A 306 -11.02 11.27 -0.59
CA THR A 306 -9.74 11.65 -1.22
C THR A 306 -9.73 11.50 -2.74
N LYS A 307 -10.41 10.49 -3.29
CA LYS A 307 -10.44 10.19 -4.73
C LYS A 307 -11.72 10.64 -5.42
N THR A 308 -12.72 11.05 -4.64
CA THR A 308 -14.04 11.47 -5.16
C THR A 308 -14.29 12.96 -5.01
N VAL A 309 -13.68 13.62 -4.02
CA VAL A 309 -13.87 15.05 -3.74
C VAL A 309 -12.52 15.75 -3.62
N SER A 310 -11.79 15.53 -2.51
CA SER A 310 -10.52 16.23 -2.28
C SER A 310 -9.62 15.45 -1.30
N GLY A 311 -8.35 15.34 -1.66
CA GLY A 311 -7.32 14.81 -0.76
C GLY A 311 -6.96 15.78 0.38
N ALA A 312 -7.21 17.07 0.22
CA ALA A 312 -6.87 18.09 1.21
C ALA A 312 -7.75 18.01 2.48
N LEU A 313 -9.01 17.59 2.33
CA LEU A 313 -9.95 17.44 3.44
C LEU A 313 -9.54 16.34 4.43
N ARG A 314 -8.69 15.41 4.04
CA ARG A 314 -8.25 14.27 4.87
C ARG A 314 -9.41 13.56 5.56
N PHE A 315 -10.55 13.43 4.88
CA PHE A 315 -11.74 12.77 5.41
C PHE A 315 -11.81 11.33 4.90
N GLY A 316 -11.70 10.39 5.83
CA GLY A 316 -11.85 8.95 5.59
C GLY A 316 -12.78 8.32 6.61
N TYR A 317 -13.21 7.12 6.32
CA TYR A 317 -14.13 6.38 7.17
C TYR A 317 -13.91 4.88 7.09
N VAL A 318 -14.29 4.21 8.18
CA VAL A 318 -14.40 2.76 8.27
C VAL A 318 -15.83 2.42 8.58
N VAL A 319 -16.45 1.56 7.78
CA VAL A 319 -17.67 0.85 8.16
C VAL A 319 -17.23 -0.44 8.85
N ALA A 320 -17.36 -0.45 10.15
CA ALA A 320 -16.95 -1.57 10.99
C ALA A 320 -18.09 -2.59 11.19
N PRO A 321 -17.80 -3.83 11.58
CA PRO A 321 -18.80 -4.70 12.17
C PRO A 321 -19.44 -3.99 13.37
N THR A 322 -20.77 -4.03 13.47
CA THR A 322 -21.54 -3.24 14.48
C THR A 322 -21.00 -3.42 15.90
N ARG A 323 -20.67 -4.66 16.27
CA ARG A 323 -20.08 -4.97 17.60
C ARG A 323 -18.68 -4.42 17.80
N GLN A 324 -17.93 -4.19 16.71
CA GLN A 324 -16.55 -3.72 16.74
C GLN A 324 -16.43 -2.20 16.59
N ALA A 325 -17.47 -1.52 16.14
CA ALA A 325 -17.46 -0.07 15.91
C ALA A 325 -17.11 0.73 17.17
N LYS A 326 -17.61 0.27 18.35
CA LYS A 326 -17.27 0.90 19.63
C LYS A 326 -15.77 0.78 19.98
N VAL A 327 -15.20 -0.41 19.76
CA VAL A 327 -13.77 -0.65 19.99
C VAL A 327 -12.94 0.19 19.02
N LEU A 328 -13.32 0.23 17.75
CA LEU A 328 -12.63 1.03 16.74
C LEU A 328 -12.69 2.54 17.06
N ARG A 329 -13.83 3.06 17.53
CA ARG A 329 -13.94 4.46 17.99
C ARG A 329 -13.01 4.75 19.16
N GLN A 330 -12.88 3.80 20.10
CA GLN A 330 -11.93 3.95 21.22
C GLN A 330 -10.47 3.97 20.74
N VAL A 331 -10.13 3.12 19.75
CA VAL A 331 -8.80 3.14 19.12
C VAL A 331 -8.55 4.49 18.43
N ALA A 332 -9.51 5.01 17.67
CA ALA A 332 -9.41 6.32 17.03
C ALA A 332 -9.21 7.44 18.03
N GLN A 333 -10.01 7.47 19.10
CA GLN A 333 -9.90 8.46 20.18
C GLN A 333 -8.54 8.40 20.87
N SER A 334 -8.02 7.18 21.14
CA SER A 334 -6.71 7.02 21.77
C SER A 334 -5.55 7.39 20.85
N SER A 335 -5.73 7.30 19.52
CA SER A 335 -4.68 7.57 18.53
C SER A 335 -4.54 9.04 18.20
N PHE A 336 -5.64 9.80 18.07
CA PHE A 336 -5.60 11.18 17.58
C PHE A 336 -6.80 12.05 18.01
N TYR A 337 -7.55 11.65 19.01
CA TYR A 337 -8.75 12.31 19.56
C TYR A 337 -9.94 12.44 18.60
N GLY A 338 -9.79 12.16 17.31
CA GLY A 338 -10.82 12.28 16.28
C GLY A 338 -10.47 13.31 15.19
N VAL A 339 -11.21 13.28 14.09
CA VAL A 339 -11.09 14.25 12.99
C VAL A 339 -11.53 15.64 13.49
N ALA A 340 -10.80 16.69 13.09
CA ALA A 340 -11.11 18.06 13.51
C ALA A 340 -12.56 18.44 13.21
N GLN A 341 -13.28 18.99 14.19
CA GLN A 341 -14.72 19.29 14.08
C GLN A 341 -15.07 20.19 12.87
N PRO A 342 -14.29 21.24 12.52
CA PRO A 342 -14.58 22.03 11.32
C PRO A 342 -14.54 21.22 10.04
N ILE A 343 -13.65 20.23 9.94
CA ILE A 343 -13.56 19.32 8.77
C ILE A 343 -14.75 18.37 8.74
N LEU A 344 -15.17 17.85 9.90
CA LEU A 344 -16.37 17.03 10.01
C LEU A 344 -17.61 17.77 9.50
N ASP A 345 -17.77 19.02 9.92
CA ASP A 345 -18.91 19.85 9.56
C ASP A 345 -18.92 20.21 8.07
N VAL A 346 -17.77 20.57 7.50
CA VAL A 346 -17.63 20.83 6.07
C VAL A 346 -17.92 19.58 5.24
N CYS A 347 -17.39 18.42 5.66
CA CYS A 347 -17.64 17.17 4.93
C CYS A 347 -19.10 16.73 5.04
N ALA A 348 -19.74 16.88 6.20
CA ALA A 348 -21.17 16.65 6.37
C ALA A 348 -22.01 17.54 5.44
N ASP A 349 -21.69 18.84 5.37
CA ASP A 349 -22.34 19.79 4.46
C ASP A 349 -22.16 19.38 2.98
N LEU A 350 -20.95 19.03 2.54
CA LEU A 350 -20.69 18.59 1.18
C LEU A 350 -21.47 17.31 0.81
N LEU A 351 -21.58 16.37 1.76
CA LEU A 351 -22.29 15.11 1.56
C LEU A 351 -23.81 15.32 1.50
N THR A 352 -24.37 16.14 2.39
CA THR A 352 -25.81 16.36 2.51
C THR A 352 -26.38 17.35 1.49
N SER A 353 -25.58 18.34 1.06
CA SER A 353 -26.00 19.30 0.03
C SER A 353 -26.02 18.74 -1.40
N GLY A 354 -25.47 17.55 -1.61
CA GLY A 354 -25.29 16.97 -2.94
C GLY A 354 -24.01 17.42 -3.66
N ALA A 355 -23.24 18.36 -3.12
CA ALA A 355 -21.99 18.85 -3.73
C ALA A 355 -20.94 17.75 -3.90
N ALA A 356 -20.84 16.82 -2.93
CA ALA A 356 -19.95 15.67 -3.06
C ALA A 356 -20.38 14.71 -4.19
N ALA A 357 -21.70 14.50 -4.38
CA ALA A 357 -22.21 13.65 -5.45
C ALA A 357 -21.96 14.27 -6.84
N GLU A 358 -22.22 15.57 -6.98
CA GLU A 358 -21.92 16.31 -8.20
C GLU A 358 -20.43 16.25 -8.54
N THR A 359 -19.56 16.49 -7.55
CA THR A 359 -18.11 16.41 -7.70
C THR A 359 -17.68 15.01 -8.14
N ARG A 360 -18.16 13.95 -7.46
CA ARG A 360 -17.88 12.56 -7.83
C ARG A 360 -18.22 12.27 -9.28
N ASN A 361 -19.40 12.70 -9.74
CA ASN A 361 -19.81 12.46 -11.12
C ASN A 361 -18.87 13.14 -12.14
N LYS A 362 -18.44 14.37 -11.87
CA LYS A 362 -17.44 15.08 -12.69
C LYS A 362 -16.08 14.39 -12.66
N VAL A 363 -15.64 13.93 -11.48
CA VAL A 363 -14.39 13.19 -11.30
C VAL A 363 -14.40 11.88 -12.09
N VAL A 364 -15.50 11.13 -12.03
CA VAL A 364 -15.66 9.87 -12.80
C VAL A 364 -15.61 10.17 -14.31
N ALA A 365 -16.31 11.19 -14.79
CA ALA A 365 -16.31 11.57 -16.20
C ALA A 365 -14.90 11.97 -16.68
N GLU A 366 -14.19 12.79 -15.92
CA GLU A 366 -12.82 13.21 -16.25
C GLU A 366 -11.82 12.04 -16.17
N THR A 367 -11.94 11.15 -15.18
CA THR A 367 -11.12 9.94 -15.09
C THR A 367 -11.31 9.06 -16.32
N ARG A 368 -12.55 8.79 -16.71
CA ARG A 368 -12.87 8.01 -17.92
C ARG A 368 -12.26 8.65 -19.18
N ARG A 369 -12.38 9.96 -19.30
CA ARG A 369 -11.80 10.71 -20.43
C ARG A 369 -10.28 10.52 -20.49
N ARG A 370 -9.58 10.69 -19.37
CA ARG A 370 -8.12 10.56 -19.31
C ARG A 370 -7.64 9.13 -19.51
N VAL A 371 -8.33 8.15 -18.97
CA VAL A 371 -8.03 6.73 -19.24
C VAL A 371 -8.11 6.44 -20.71
N ARG A 372 -9.19 6.89 -21.41
CA ARG A 372 -9.34 6.70 -22.86
C ARG A 372 -8.22 7.39 -23.65
N LEU A 373 -7.82 8.59 -23.26
CA LEU A 373 -6.68 9.28 -23.89
C LEU A 373 -5.37 8.47 -23.73
N ALA A 374 -5.08 7.96 -22.53
CA ALA A 374 -3.91 7.13 -22.29
C ALA A 374 -3.94 5.83 -23.11
N VAL A 375 -5.08 5.14 -23.11
CA VAL A 375 -5.26 3.88 -23.85
C VAL A 375 -5.18 4.10 -25.36
N ASN A 376 -5.74 5.19 -25.91
CA ASN A 376 -5.63 5.52 -27.33
C ASN A 376 -4.16 5.74 -27.76
N LYS A 377 -3.29 6.21 -26.87
CA LYS A 377 -1.87 6.44 -27.16
C LYS A 377 -1.00 5.20 -26.93
N LEU A 378 -1.32 4.40 -25.90
CA LEU A 378 -0.49 3.27 -25.46
C LEU A 378 -1.11 1.91 -25.80
N GLY A 379 -2.31 1.85 -26.39
CA GLY A 379 -3.06 0.60 -26.56
C GLY A 379 -2.48 -0.37 -27.60
N ALA A 380 -1.42 0.01 -28.35
CA ALA A 380 -0.61 -0.92 -29.13
C ALA A 380 0.23 -1.87 -28.25
N TRP A 381 0.40 -1.57 -26.96
CA TRP A 381 1.13 -2.31 -25.97
C TRP A 381 0.19 -3.05 -25.01
N ASP A 382 0.70 -3.95 -24.22
CA ASP A 382 -0.07 -4.68 -23.21
C ASP A 382 -0.40 -3.76 -22.02
N VAL A 383 -1.56 -3.08 -22.10
CA VAL A 383 -2.08 -2.14 -21.09
C VAL A 383 -3.31 -2.74 -20.44
N ARG A 384 -3.25 -2.95 -19.12
CA ARG A 384 -4.43 -3.27 -18.30
C ARG A 384 -5.04 -1.97 -17.78
N TRP A 385 -6.35 -1.83 -17.92
CA TRP A 385 -7.07 -0.62 -17.56
C TRP A 385 -8.54 -0.89 -17.25
N ARG A 386 -9.14 0.04 -16.53
CA ARG A 386 -10.59 0.15 -16.34
C ARG A 386 -10.97 1.62 -16.51
N GLU A 387 -12.15 1.90 -17.03
CA GLU A 387 -12.62 3.29 -17.25
C GLU A 387 -12.74 4.11 -15.97
N ASP A 388 -13.01 3.45 -14.85
CA ASP A 388 -13.22 4.04 -13.53
C ASP A 388 -11.97 4.02 -12.63
N ALA A 389 -10.88 3.40 -13.06
CA ALA A 389 -9.63 3.38 -12.31
C ALA A 389 -8.78 4.62 -12.64
N PRO A 390 -8.24 5.35 -11.64
CA PRO A 390 -7.44 6.56 -11.86
C PRO A 390 -5.99 6.27 -12.30
N PHE A 391 -5.72 5.08 -12.81
CA PHE A 391 -4.42 4.64 -13.31
C PHE A 391 -4.57 3.50 -14.32
N VAL A 392 -3.53 3.32 -15.13
CA VAL A 392 -3.38 2.17 -16.02
C VAL A 392 -2.11 1.40 -15.64
N PHE A 393 -2.05 0.11 -15.98
CA PHE A 393 -0.93 -0.77 -15.69
C PHE A 393 -0.36 -1.29 -16.99
N LEU A 394 0.86 -0.87 -17.33
CA LEU A 394 1.52 -1.13 -18.60
C LEU A 394 2.60 -2.20 -18.40
N GLN A 395 2.44 -3.33 -19.05
CA GLN A 395 3.43 -4.41 -19.12
C GLN A 395 4.59 -3.99 -20.04
N MET A 396 5.80 -4.21 -19.60
CA MET A 396 6.97 -3.85 -20.43
C MET A 396 7.15 -4.84 -21.58
N PRO A 397 7.33 -4.35 -22.82
CA PRO A 397 7.66 -5.19 -23.95
C PRO A 397 9.08 -5.78 -23.83
N ILE A 398 9.35 -6.79 -24.67
CA ILE A 398 10.67 -7.39 -24.76
C ILE A 398 11.72 -6.30 -25.07
N GLY A 399 12.84 -6.34 -24.34
CA GLY A 399 13.91 -5.35 -24.44
C GLY A 399 13.86 -4.23 -23.39
N TRP A 400 12.72 -4.07 -22.69
CA TRP A 400 12.59 -3.12 -21.60
C TRP A 400 12.49 -3.80 -20.22
N ARG A 401 13.18 -3.23 -19.24
CA ARG A 401 12.91 -3.46 -17.82
C ARG A 401 12.17 -2.24 -17.27
N ALA A 402 11.23 -2.44 -16.36
CA ALA A 402 10.42 -1.37 -15.77
C ALA A 402 11.27 -0.25 -15.17
N SER A 403 12.35 -0.58 -14.44
CA SER A 403 13.28 0.38 -13.86
C SER A 403 14.06 1.17 -14.93
N SER A 404 14.53 0.50 -15.99
CA SER A 404 15.23 1.17 -17.09
C SER A 404 14.30 2.09 -17.89
N PHE A 405 13.06 1.64 -18.11
CA PHE A 405 12.03 2.48 -18.75
C PHE A 405 11.69 3.69 -17.90
N ALA A 406 11.54 3.52 -16.58
CA ALA A 406 11.31 4.66 -15.68
C ALA A 406 12.46 5.68 -15.71
N MET A 407 13.72 5.21 -15.76
CA MET A 407 14.87 6.10 -15.92
C MET A 407 14.90 6.82 -17.27
N ALA A 408 14.52 6.14 -18.36
CA ALA A 408 14.43 6.76 -19.68
C ALA A 408 13.32 7.82 -19.73
N CYS A 409 12.17 7.57 -19.13
CA CYS A 409 11.09 8.52 -18.95
C CYS A 409 11.52 9.73 -18.13
N ALA A 410 12.24 9.52 -17.01
CA ALA A 410 12.71 10.60 -16.14
C ALA A 410 13.66 11.57 -16.86
N LYS A 411 14.49 11.10 -17.81
CA LYS A 411 15.33 11.97 -18.67
C LYS A 411 14.49 12.92 -19.55
N LYS A 412 13.21 12.60 -19.76
CA LYS A 412 12.23 13.43 -20.50
C LYS A 412 11.26 14.16 -19.58
N ASN A 413 11.57 14.28 -18.29
CA ASN A 413 10.72 14.86 -17.27
C ASN A 413 9.37 14.13 -17.10
N ILE A 414 9.32 12.82 -17.37
CA ILE A 414 8.16 11.96 -17.20
C ILE A 414 8.43 11.04 -16.01
N LEU A 415 7.66 11.21 -14.93
CA LEU A 415 7.83 10.46 -13.69
C LEU A 415 6.77 9.37 -13.60
N ILE A 416 7.20 8.12 -13.57
CA ILE A 416 6.34 6.93 -13.52
C ILE A 416 6.74 6.02 -12.37
N LYS A 417 5.90 5.02 -12.06
CA LYS A 417 6.12 4.13 -10.92
C LYS A 417 6.25 2.67 -11.38
N PRO A 418 7.44 2.07 -11.28
CA PRO A 418 7.63 0.65 -11.55
C PRO A 418 6.86 -0.26 -10.60
N ALA A 419 6.50 -1.46 -11.05
CA ALA A 419 5.70 -2.41 -10.28
C ALA A 419 6.41 -2.95 -9.02
N ASP A 420 7.74 -2.98 -9.01
CA ASP A 420 8.54 -3.38 -7.84
C ASP A 420 8.34 -2.48 -6.62
N GLU A 421 7.95 -1.21 -6.82
CA GLU A 421 7.56 -0.33 -5.72
C GLU A 421 6.27 -0.75 -5.00
N PHE A 422 5.46 -1.61 -5.61
CA PHE A 422 4.25 -2.19 -5.04
C PHE A 422 4.47 -3.60 -4.48
N ALA A 423 5.59 -4.25 -4.80
CA ALA A 423 5.90 -5.58 -4.30
C ALA A 423 6.19 -5.56 -2.80
N LEU A 424 5.82 -6.62 -2.11
CA LEU A 424 6.24 -6.84 -0.73
C LEU A 424 7.75 -7.13 -0.66
N PRO A 425 8.42 -6.96 0.50
CA PRO A 425 9.88 -7.05 0.63
C PRO A 425 10.51 -8.34 0.08
N ASN A 426 9.76 -9.44 0.01
CA ASN A 426 10.22 -10.73 -0.51
C ASN A 426 9.37 -11.20 -1.72
N GLY A 427 8.56 -10.29 -2.28
CA GLY A 427 7.68 -10.57 -3.43
C GLY A 427 8.39 -10.36 -4.77
N ALA A 428 7.94 -11.06 -5.79
CA ALA A 428 8.31 -10.79 -7.17
C ALA A 428 7.34 -9.77 -7.77
N ALA A 429 7.87 -8.75 -8.46
CA ALA A 429 7.05 -7.83 -9.25
C ALA A 429 7.05 -8.23 -10.72
N PRO A 430 5.93 -8.08 -11.42
CA PRO A 430 5.92 -8.20 -12.88
C PRO A 430 6.77 -7.06 -13.49
N ASN A 431 7.30 -7.29 -14.67
CA ASN A 431 8.04 -6.27 -15.42
C ASN A 431 7.07 -5.25 -16.04
N ALA A 432 6.51 -4.37 -15.21
CA ALA A 432 5.44 -3.46 -15.54
C ALA A 432 5.58 -2.11 -14.84
N VAL A 433 4.84 -1.12 -15.28
CA VAL A 433 4.75 0.21 -14.64
C VAL A 433 3.30 0.61 -14.42
N ARG A 434 3.02 1.35 -13.34
CA ARG A 434 1.73 1.99 -13.12
C ARG A 434 1.79 3.47 -13.50
N LEU A 435 0.80 3.93 -14.24
CA LEU A 435 0.64 5.32 -14.67
C LEU A 435 -0.64 5.90 -14.09
N GLY A 436 -0.55 6.86 -13.17
CA GLY A 436 -1.69 7.59 -12.62
C GLY A 436 -2.16 8.66 -13.60
N VAL A 437 -3.35 8.53 -14.15
CA VAL A 437 -3.81 9.37 -15.27
C VAL A 437 -4.30 10.77 -14.86
N ASN A 438 -4.61 10.99 -13.59
CA ASN A 438 -5.21 12.25 -13.11
C ASN A 438 -4.20 13.22 -12.48
N THR A 439 -2.91 12.90 -12.46
CA THR A 439 -1.90 13.67 -11.74
C THR A 439 -1.45 14.90 -12.51
N CYS A 440 -1.38 14.80 -13.83
CA CYS A 440 -0.96 15.88 -14.69
C CYS A 440 -2.14 16.81 -15.01
N VAL A 441 -2.07 18.06 -14.59
CA VAL A 441 -3.14 19.04 -14.78
C VAL A 441 -3.19 19.52 -16.23
N ASN A 442 -2.02 19.75 -16.84
CA ASN A 442 -1.90 20.23 -18.21
C ASN A 442 -2.09 19.09 -19.21
N GLU A 443 -3.14 19.17 -20.02
CA GLU A 443 -3.47 18.13 -21.01
C GLU A 443 -2.42 18.02 -22.14
N SER A 444 -1.86 19.14 -22.59
CA SER A 444 -0.82 19.12 -23.62
C SER A 444 0.43 18.39 -23.11
N LEU A 445 0.83 18.64 -21.86
CA LEU A 445 1.93 17.93 -21.20
C LEU A 445 1.60 16.45 -21.03
N PHE A 446 0.36 16.11 -20.64
CA PHE A 446 -0.11 14.74 -20.54
C PHE A 446 0.00 13.98 -21.87
N LEU A 447 -0.55 14.56 -22.95
CA LEU A 447 -0.53 13.94 -24.28
C LEU A 447 0.89 13.82 -24.84
N GLY A 448 1.72 14.87 -24.69
CA GLY A 448 3.13 14.83 -25.08
C GLY A 448 3.92 13.73 -24.37
N ALA A 449 3.67 13.55 -23.05
CA ALA A 449 4.29 12.48 -22.28
C ALA A 449 3.83 11.08 -22.74
N MET A 450 2.55 10.90 -23.11
CA MET A 450 2.07 9.64 -23.68
C MET A 450 2.73 9.35 -25.04
N ASP A 451 2.89 10.35 -25.91
CA ASP A 451 3.58 10.20 -27.19
C ASP A 451 5.07 9.86 -27.00
N ASP A 452 5.75 10.52 -26.07
CA ASP A 452 7.14 10.22 -25.71
C ASP A 452 7.31 8.80 -25.16
N MET A 453 6.42 8.36 -24.27
CA MET A 453 6.44 7.00 -23.75
C MET A 453 6.20 5.96 -24.84
N ASN A 454 5.26 6.21 -25.75
CA ASN A 454 4.99 5.34 -26.89
C ASN A 454 6.22 5.22 -27.81
N ALA A 455 6.90 6.34 -28.10
CA ALA A 455 8.13 6.34 -28.89
C ALA A 455 9.27 5.58 -28.20
N LEU A 456 9.44 5.75 -26.89
CA LEU A 456 10.44 4.99 -26.09
C LEU A 456 10.17 3.50 -26.14
N LEU A 457 8.93 3.06 -25.94
CA LEU A 457 8.53 1.65 -25.96
C LEU A 457 8.90 0.97 -27.28
N GLY A 458 8.76 1.67 -28.40
CA GLY A 458 9.12 1.17 -29.73
C GLY A 458 10.64 1.08 -30.02
N ASN A 459 11.49 1.72 -29.19
CA ASN A 459 12.94 1.82 -29.44
C ASN A 459 13.79 1.49 -28.21
N PRO A 460 13.80 0.25 -27.73
CA PRO A 460 14.47 -0.12 -26.49
C PRO A 460 16.01 -0.01 -26.53
N VAL A 461 16.62 -0.19 -27.69
CA VAL A 461 18.11 -0.26 -27.84
C VAL A 461 18.79 1.11 -27.89
N VAL A 462 18.13 2.14 -28.41
CA VAL A 462 18.71 3.49 -28.59
C VAL A 462 18.88 4.26 -27.27
N THR A 463 18.15 3.88 -26.24
CA THR A 463 18.13 4.59 -24.95
C THR A 463 19.14 4.06 -23.92
N MET A 464 19.80 2.92 -24.17
CA MET A 464 20.82 2.36 -23.26
C MET A 464 22.23 2.90 -23.49
N GLU A 465 22.49 3.56 -24.63
CA GLU A 465 23.83 4.07 -25.00
C GLU A 465 24.02 5.59 -24.82
N SER A 466 23.02 6.30 -24.34
CA SER A 466 23.07 7.74 -24.08
C SER A 466 22.92 8.01 -22.56
#